data_f42583026cceb064ff21b5ca62c6a026
#
_entry.id   f42583026cceb064ff21b5ca62c6a026
#
_cell.length_a   1.000
_cell.length_b   1.000
_cell.length_c   1.000
_cell.angle_alpha   90.00
_cell.angle_beta   90.00
_cell.angle_gamma   90.00
#
_symmetry.space_group_name_H-M   'P 1'
#
loop_
_entity.id
_entity.type
_entity.pdbx_description
1 polymer ?
#
loop_
_entity_poly.entity_id
_entity_poly.type
_entity_poly.pdbx_seq_one_letter_code
_entity_poly.pdbx_strand_id
1 'polypeptide(L)'
;MATVSNVWQPEFMQGRFFRLFVSHTSAHRQAVGALRAALLPHGVVAFVAHDAIQPTQEWLDVIVRALREAEALAAYLTGDFHDSAWTDQEVGAAVGRELLVLPLKVDQDPYGFIGHYQAMNANIDTGVLARQIAAVLRTHGLTKRPMAEAVVDRFVHSDGWNSARENLNRLKELPADVWAPWLVEAVRLATSSNTEIQTADVGFGQSTVAAEALKLIDSLPGP
;
A
#
# COMPACT_ATOMS: atom_id res chain seq x y z
N MET A 1 27.01 12.77 10.17
CA MET A 1 26.04 12.36 9.11
C MET A 1 24.72 12.14 9.81
N ALA A 2 23.75 13.02 9.60
CA ALA A 2 22.39 12.82 10.13
C ALA A 2 21.84 11.56 9.48
N THR A 3 21.38 10.59 10.27
CA THR A 3 20.61 9.43 9.82
C THR A 3 19.36 9.95 9.14
N VAL A 4 19.33 9.89 7.81
CA VAL A 4 18.13 10.24 7.05
C VAL A 4 17.06 9.22 7.45
N SER A 5 16.09 9.66 8.25
CA SER A 5 14.96 8.83 8.67
C SER A 5 14.30 8.20 7.44
N ASN A 6 13.87 6.95 7.58
CA ASN A 6 13.14 6.26 6.53
C ASN A 6 11.87 7.07 6.17
N VAL A 7 11.82 7.65 4.97
CA VAL A 7 10.73 8.54 4.54
C VAL A 7 9.37 7.85 4.45
N TRP A 8 9.37 6.51 4.49
CA TRP A 8 8.18 5.69 4.30
C TRP A 8 7.55 5.19 5.60
N GLN A 9 8.37 4.93 6.62
CA GLN A 9 7.91 4.28 7.84
C GLN A 9 8.27 5.11 9.07
N PRO A 10 7.35 5.35 9.98
CA PRO A 10 7.67 5.75 11.33
C PRO A 10 8.57 4.69 11.99
N GLU A 11 9.51 5.11 12.84
CA GLU A 11 10.51 4.23 13.50
C GLU A 11 9.91 3.04 14.28
N PHE A 12 8.62 3.14 14.67
CA PHE A 12 7.90 2.11 15.41
C PHE A 12 7.23 1.04 14.53
N MET A 13 7.26 1.20 13.19
CA MET A 13 6.64 0.23 12.28
C MET A 13 7.65 -0.80 11.81
N GLN A 14 7.43 -2.05 12.21
CA GLN A 14 8.23 -3.18 11.74
C GLN A 14 7.62 -3.80 10.48
N GLY A 15 8.49 -4.40 9.66
CA GLY A 15 8.09 -5.16 8.49
C GLY A 15 8.04 -4.34 7.20
N ARG A 16 7.70 -5.06 6.12
CA ARG A 16 7.58 -4.50 4.77
C ARG A 16 6.18 -3.96 4.54
N PHE A 17 6.12 -2.80 3.92
CA PHE A 17 4.89 -2.19 3.42
C PHE A 17 5.03 -1.92 1.92
N PHE A 18 3.91 -1.95 1.20
CA PHE A 18 3.85 -1.46 -0.17
C PHE A 18 3.94 0.06 -0.16
N ARG A 19 4.81 0.65 -0.98
CA ARG A 19 5.12 2.08 -1.00
C ARG A 19 4.34 2.79 -2.10
N LEU A 20 3.30 3.52 -1.70
CA LEU A 20 2.46 4.30 -2.60
C LEU A 20 2.78 5.79 -2.45
N PHE A 21 3.23 6.43 -3.52
CA PHE A 21 3.35 7.90 -3.56
C PHE A 21 1.99 8.51 -3.89
N VAL A 22 1.52 9.47 -3.08
CA VAL A 22 0.25 10.19 -3.33
C VAL A 22 0.54 11.63 -3.73
N SER A 23 0.46 11.90 -5.04
CA SER A 23 0.58 13.24 -5.60
C SER A 23 -0.73 14.00 -5.40
N HIS A 24 -0.67 15.20 -4.81
CA HIS A 24 -1.83 16.04 -4.50
C HIS A 24 -1.42 17.49 -4.29
N THR A 25 -2.37 18.41 -4.32
CA THR A 25 -2.13 19.82 -3.94
C THR A 25 -2.23 20.00 -2.43
N SER A 26 -1.56 21.01 -1.89
CA SER A 26 -1.53 21.29 -0.45
C SER A 26 -2.92 21.59 0.14
N ALA A 27 -3.86 22.07 -0.66
CA ALA A 27 -5.24 22.33 -0.27
C ALA A 27 -5.97 21.04 0.20
N HIS A 28 -5.59 19.87 -0.33
CA HIS A 28 -6.25 18.59 -0.07
C HIS A 28 -5.51 17.69 0.94
N ARG A 29 -4.53 18.25 1.68
CA ARG A 29 -3.70 17.53 2.67
C ARG A 29 -4.53 16.72 3.66
N GLN A 30 -5.62 17.28 4.19
CA GLN A 30 -6.45 16.60 5.18
C GLN A 30 -7.12 15.35 4.61
N ALA A 31 -7.70 15.44 3.41
CA ALA A 31 -8.34 14.31 2.74
C ALA A 31 -7.33 13.20 2.40
N VAL A 32 -6.17 13.59 1.88
CA VAL A 32 -5.09 12.65 1.56
C VAL A 32 -4.47 12.04 2.83
N GLY A 33 -4.37 12.81 3.92
CA GLY A 33 -3.97 12.31 5.23
C GLY A 33 -4.93 11.24 5.77
N ALA A 34 -6.23 11.42 5.60
CA ALA A 34 -7.24 10.40 5.94
C ALA A 34 -7.09 9.15 5.07
N LEU A 35 -6.85 9.31 3.75
CA LEU A 35 -6.59 8.19 2.85
C LEU A 35 -5.32 7.43 3.23
N ARG A 36 -4.24 8.13 3.58
CA ARG A 36 -3.00 7.53 4.11
C ARG A 36 -3.29 6.63 5.31
N ALA A 37 -4.05 7.12 6.28
CA ALA A 37 -4.42 6.36 7.47
C ALA A 37 -5.27 5.12 7.12
N ALA A 38 -6.22 5.27 6.18
CA ALA A 38 -7.08 4.18 5.72
C ALA A 38 -6.35 3.10 4.89
N LEU A 39 -5.25 3.44 4.22
CA LEU A 39 -4.42 2.51 3.44
C LEU A 39 -3.54 1.63 4.33
N LEU A 40 -3.10 2.15 5.47
CA LEU A 40 -2.15 1.47 6.35
C LEU A 40 -2.59 0.08 6.81
N PRO A 41 -3.85 -0.15 7.24
CA PRO A 41 -4.34 -1.49 7.54
C PRO A 41 -4.25 -2.48 6.39
N HIS A 42 -4.19 -2.02 5.14
CA HIS A 42 -4.06 -2.87 3.96
C HIS A 42 -2.60 -3.20 3.59
N GLY A 43 -1.63 -2.83 4.43
CA GLY A 43 -0.21 -3.05 4.15
C GLY A 43 0.40 -2.03 3.20
N VAL A 44 -0.28 -0.90 2.96
CA VAL A 44 0.18 0.18 2.08
C VAL A 44 0.58 1.38 2.92
N VAL A 45 1.84 1.79 2.83
CA VAL A 45 2.32 3.06 3.37
C VAL A 45 2.28 4.11 2.27
N ALA A 46 1.56 5.20 2.53
CA ALA A 46 1.46 6.30 1.58
C ALA A 46 2.41 7.44 1.96
N PHE A 47 3.26 7.85 1.02
CA PHE A 47 4.02 9.09 1.11
C PHE A 47 3.16 10.25 0.60
N VAL A 48 3.03 11.29 1.43
CA VAL A 48 2.23 12.49 1.16
C VAL A 48 3.18 13.68 1.08
N ALA A 49 3.42 14.17 -0.14
CA ALA A 49 4.52 15.09 -0.47
C ALA A 49 4.47 16.46 0.20
N HIS A 50 3.33 16.90 0.74
CA HIS A 50 3.13 18.29 1.14
C HIS A 50 2.80 18.51 2.61
N ASP A 51 3.38 17.76 3.55
CA ASP A 51 3.34 18.15 4.96
C ASP A 51 4.34 19.29 5.21
N ALA A 52 3.82 20.51 5.06
CA ALA A 52 4.25 21.81 5.61
C ALA A 52 5.73 21.97 6.02
N ILE A 53 6.68 21.74 5.11
CA ILE A 53 8.06 22.18 5.29
C ILE A 53 8.36 23.18 4.17
N GLN A 54 8.95 24.33 4.53
CA GLN A 54 9.38 25.30 3.53
C GLN A 54 10.35 24.65 2.53
N PRO A 55 10.32 25.06 1.24
CA PRO A 55 11.17 24.45 0.22
C PRO A 55 12.65 24.65 0.57
N THR A 56 13.26 23.64 1.17
CA THR A 56 14.70 23.54 1.36
C THR A 56 15.21 22.46 0.41
N GLN A 57 16.50 22.46 0.16
CA GLN A 57 17.12 21.42 -0.67
C GLN A 57 16.89 20.01 -0.05
N GLU A 58 16.85 19.91 1.27
CA GLU A 58 16.55 18.66 1.98
C GLU A 58 15.14 18.13 1.68
N TRP A 59 14.14 19.02 1.52
CA TRP A 59 12.78 18.64 1.18
C TRP A 59 12.66 18.06 -0.25
N LEU A 60 13.35 18.67 -1.23
CA LEU A 60 13.42 18.15 -2.59
C LEU A 60 14.06 16.75 -2.63
N ASP A 61 15.15 16.56 -1.88
CA ASP A 61 15.83 15.28 -1.80
C ASP A 61 14.92 14.19 -1.21
N VAL A 62 14.09 14.53 -0.22
CA VAL A 62 13.09 13.62 0.36
C VAL A 62 12.04 13.21 -0.66
N ILE A 63 11.48 14.16 -1.43
CA ILE A 63 10.50 13.85 -2.49
C ILE A 63 11.11 13.00 -3.59
N VAL A 64 12.28 13.38 -4.11
CA VAL A 64 12.97 12.64 -5.16
C VAL A 64 13.30 11.23 -4.71
N ARG A 65 13.72 11.07 -3.46
CA ARG A 65 13.96 9.76 -2.86
C ARG A 65 12.66 8.95 -2.74
N ALA A 66 11.60 9.54 -2.23
CA ALA A 66 10.30 8.88 -2.13
C ALA A 66 9.79 8.45 -3.52
N LEU A 67 9.89 9.31 -4.53
CA LEU A 67 9.54 8.96 -5.91
C LEU A 67 10.41 7.83 -6.47
N ARG A 68 11.70 7.78 -6.13
CA ARG A 68 12.61 6.69 -6.56
C ARG A 68 12.30 5.36 -5.91
N GLU A 69 11.82 5.38 -4.67
CA GLU A 69 11.54 4.17 -3.90
C GLU A 69 10.07 3.72 -4.01
N ALA A 70 9.18 4.55 -4.56
CA ALA A 70 7.77 4.24 -4.75
C ALA A 70 7.57 3.02 -5.68
N GLU A 71 6.56 2.22 -5.37
CA GLU A 71 6.14 1.03 -6.14
C GLU A 71 4.90 1.30 -6.99
N ALA A 72 4.17 2.38 -6.69
CA ALA A 72 3.10 2.96 -7.49
C ALA A 72 2.91 4.44 -7.14
N LEU A 73 2.16 5.17 -7.97
CA LEU A 73 1.73 6.52 -7.70
C LEU A 73 0.20 6.60 -7.77
N ALA A 74 -0.43 7.31 -6.82
CA ALA A 74 -1.81 7.75 -6.89
C ALA A 74 -1.85 9.26 -7.15
N ALA A 75 -2.54 9.68 -8.21
CA ALA A 75 -2.76 11.09 -8.54
C ALA A 75 -4.14 11.51 -8.04
N TYR A 76 -4.19 12.33 -6.97
CA TYR A 76 -5.44 12.83 -6.38
C TYR A 76 -5.91 14.07 -7.15
N LEU A 77 -6.72 13.83 -8.19
CA LEU A 77 -7.06 14.78 -9.24
C LEU A 77 -8.17 15.74 -8.79
N THR A 78 -7.75 16.94 -8.43
CA THR A 78 -8.59 18.09 -8.07
C THR A 78 -8.45 19.18 -9.12
N GLY A 79 -9.41 20.13 -9.20
CA GLY A 79 -9.40 21.18 -10.21
C GLY A 79 -8.14 22.05 -10.23
N ASP A 80 -7.45 22.13 -9.09
CA ASP A 80 -6.17 22.84 -8.92
C ASP A 80 -4.92 21.95 -9.09
N PHE A 81 -5.09 20.66 -9.46
CA PHE A 81 -3.97 19.71 -9.57
C PHE A 81 -2.92 20.16 -10.59
N HIS A 82 -3.35 20.67 -11.73
CA HIS A 82 -2.44 21.17 -12.78
C HIS A 82 -1.78 22.50 -12.42
N ASP A 83 -2.34 23.26 -11.49
CA ASP A 83 -1.79 24.56 -11.05
C ASP A 83 -0.57 24.39 -10.13
N SER A 84 -0.33 23.17 -9.64
CA SER A 84 0.82 22.87 -8.81
C SER A 84 2.09 22.71 -9.66
N ALA A 85 3.16 23.39 -9.27
CA ALA A 85 4.46 23.23 -9.93
C ALA A 85 5.06 21.81 -9.81
N TRP A 86 4.49 20.94 -8.97
CA TRP A 86 5.07 19.64 -8.61
C TRP A 86 4.28 18.44 -9.13
N THR A 87 2.95 18.48 -9.08
CA THR A 87 2.08 17.33 -9.35
C THR A 87 2.30 16.71 -10.73
N ASP A 88 2.40 17.53 -11.78
CA ASP A 88 2.66 17.05 -13.13
C ASP A 88 4.07 16.43 -13.27
N GLN A 89 5.07 16.98 -12.55
CA GLN A 89 6.42 16.43 -12.53
C GLN A 89 6.47 15.09 -11.81
N GLU A 90 5.74 14.94 -10.71
CA GLU A 90 5.61 13.69 -9.95
C GLU A 90 4.97 12.59 -10.80
N VAL A 91 3.86 12.92 -11.48
CA VAL A 91 3.20 12.01 -12.42
C VAL A 91 4.15 11.65 -13.57
N GLY A 92 4.82 12.66 -14.15
CA GLY A 92 5.81 12.43 -15.23
C GLY A 92 6.96 11.52 -14.79
N ALA A 93 7.48 11.71 -13.57
CA ALA A 93 8.52 10.86 -13.00
C ALA A 93 8.05 9.40 -12.81
N ALA A 94 6.82 9.20 -12.35
CA ALA A 94 6.23 7.87 -12.20
C ALA A 94 6.02 7.17 -13.54
N VAL A 95 5.51 7.89 -14.56
CA VAL A 95 5.36 7.38 -15.91
C VAL A 95 6.72 7.02 -16.53
N GLY A 96 7.73 7.89 -16.38
CA GLY A 96 9.08 7.63 -16.87
C GLY A 96 9.78 6.44 -16.19
N ARG A 97 9.30 6.04 -14.99
CA ARG A 97 9.73 4.84 -14.28
C ARG A 97 8.86 3.61 -14.57
N GLU A 98 7.88 3.72 -15.44
CA GLU A 98 6.92 2.66 -15.76
C GLU A 98 6.14 2.17 -14.55
N LEU A 99 5.89 3.03 -13.57
CA LEU A 99 5.07 2.70 -12.40
C LEU A 99 3.60 2.66 -12.77
N LEU A 100 2.83 1.85 -12.03
CA LEU A 100 1.38 1.99 -12.04
C LEU A 100 1.00 3.37 -11.51
N VAL A 101 0.30 4.15 -12.33
CA VAL A 101 -0.32 5.41 -11.91
C VAL A 101 -1.82 5.19 -11.76
N LEU A 102 -2.36 5.46 -10.56
CA LEU A 102 -3.79 5.37 -10.22
C LEU A 102 -4.39 6.78 -10.21
N PRO A 103 -5.16 7.18 -11.24
CA PRO A 103 -5.90 8.44 -11.19
C PRO A 103 -7.08 8.32 -10.19
N LEU A 104 -7.10 9.17 -9.18
CA LEU A 104 -8.16 9.29 -8.18
C LEU A 104 -8.94 10.57 -8.46
N LYS A 105 -10.08 10.46 -9.16
CA LYS A 105 -10.89 11.62 -9.56
C LYS A 105 -11.68 12.18 -8.40
N VAL A 106 -11.44 13.43 -8.04
CA VAL A 106 -12.31 14.26 -7.20
C VAL A 106 -13.25 15.06 -8.11
N ASP A 107 -12.72 16.01 -8.86
CA ASP A 107 -13.44 16.90 -9.77
C ASP A 107 -12.70 17.13 -11.11
N GLN A 108 -11.44 16.65 -11.24
CA GLN A 108 -10.63 16.72 -12.46
C GLN A 108 -10.54 15.34 -13.10
N ASP A 109 -10.81 15.26 -14.41
CA ASP A 109 -10.54 14.06 -15.21
C ASP A 109 -9.04 13.87 -15.47
N PRO A 110 -8.56 12.62 -15.61
CA PRO A 110 -7.19 12.36 -16.03
C PRO A 110 -6.83 13.09 -17.33
N TYR A 111 -5.61 13.59 -17.42
CA TYR A 111 -5.11 14.33 -18.56
C TYR A 111 -3.63 14.01 -18.84
N GLY A 112 -3.05 14.57 -19.89
CA GLY A 112 -1.64 14.37 -20.25
C GLY A 112 -1.31 12.88 -20.41
N PHE A 113 -0.21 12.44 -19.81
CA PHE A 113 0.24 11.05 -19.89
C PHE A 113 -0.75 10.03 -19.35
N ILE A 114 -1.60 10.43 -18.40
CA ILE A 114 -2.57 9.54 -17.75
C ILE A 114 -4.00 9.71 -18.27
N GLY A 115 -4.21 10.57 -19.28
CA GLY A 115 -5.52 10.89 -19.85
C GLY A 115 -6.28 9.70 -20.45
N HIS A 116 -5.61 8.60 -20.75
CA HIS A 116 -6.21 7.38 -21.28
C HIS A 116 -6.58 6.35 -20.18
N TYR A 117 -6.24 6.62 -18.93
CA TYR A 117 -6.58 5.73 -17.82
C TYR A 117 -7.98 6.03 -17.28
N GLN A 118 -8.69 4.98 -16.93
CA GLN A 118 -9.95 5.13 -16.18
C GLN A 118 -9.65 5.52 -14.73
N ALA A 119 -10.21 6.64 -14.29
CA ALA A 119 -10.05 7.10 -12.92
C ALA A 119 -10.96 6.35 -11.94
N MET A 120 -10.45 6.17 -10.72
CA MET A 120 -11.25 5.76 -9.57
C MET A 120 -11.97 6.99 -8.99
N ASN A 121 -13.23 6.85 -8.61
CA ASN A 121 -13.97 7.95 -7.94
C ASN A 121 -13.41 8.14 -6.51
N ALA A 122 -12.87 9.32 -6.22
CA ALA A 122 -12.37 9.67 -4.90
C ALA A 122 -13.41 10.34 -3.99
N ASN A 123 -14.61 10.69 -4.52
CA ASN A 123 -15.72 11.27 -3.76
C ASN A 123 -16.59 10.18 -3.11
N ILE A 124 -15.95 9.24 -2.43
CA ILE A 124 -16.59 8.14 -1.70
C ILE A 124 -16.00 8.05 -0.30
N ASP A 125 -16.57 7.20 0.55
CA ASP A 125 -15.99 6.91 1.85
C ASP A 125 -14.50 6.51 1.72
N THR A 126 -13.64 7.12 2.54
CA THR A 126 -12.18 6.95 2.45
C THR A 126 -11.75 5.50 2.68
N GLY A 127 -12.42 4.78 3.56
CA GLY A 127 -12.14 3.34 3.79
C GLY A 127 -12.55 2.49 2.60
N VAL A 128 -13.64 2.86 1.90
CA VAL A 128 -14.05 2.21 0.64
C VAL A 128 -13.01 2.45 -0.44
N LEU A 129 -12.55 3.71 -0.61
CA LEU A 129 -11.51 4.07 -1.57
C LEU A 129 -10.20 3.30 -1.29
N ALA A 130 -9.76 3.26 -0.03
CA ALA A 130 -8.56 2.52 0.36
C ALA A 130 -8.65 1.02 0.04
N ARG A 131 -9.81 0.39 0.28
CA ARG A 131 -10.04 -1.02 -0.12
C ARG A 131 -9.97 -1.21 -1.63
N GLN A 132 -10.55 -0.29 -2.42
CA GLN A 132 -10.49 -0.36 -3.87
C GLN A 132 -9.07 -0.20 -4.40
N ILE A 133 -8.30 0.77 -3.88
CA ILE A 133 -6.87 0.94 -4.22
C ILE A 133 -6.11 -0.35 -3.90
N ALA A 134 -6.24 -0.87 -2.68
CA ALA A 134 -5.56 -2.10 -2.27
C ALA A 134 -5.93 -3.30 -3.15
N ALA A 135 -7.18 -3.41 -3.59
CA ALA A 135 -7.63 -4.46 -4.51
C ALA A 135 -6.94 -4.35 -5.88
N VAL A 136 -6.83 -3.15 -6.44
CA VAL A 136 -6.08 -2.92 -7.69
C VAL A 136 -4.61 -3.27 -7.51
N LEU A 137 -3.97 -2.81 -6.43
CA LEU A 137 -2.56 -3.11 -6.16
C LEU A 137 -2.27 -4.61 -6.04
N ARG A 138 -3.22 -5.40 -5.49
CA ARG A 138 -3.09 -6.87 -5.36
C ARG A 138 -3.24 -7.62 -6.68
N THR A 139 -3.90 -7.04 -7.67
CA THR A 139 -4.25 -7.74 -8.91
C THR A 139 -3.52 -7.23 -10.15
N HIS A 140 -3.04 -5.99 -10.15
CA HIS A 140 -2.37 -5.40 -11.30
C HIS A 140 -0.98 -5.99 -11.53
N GLY A 141 -0.63 -6.27 -12.79
CA GLY A 141 0.60 -6.95 -13.18
C GLY A 141 1.90 -6.36 -12.63
N LEU A 142 1.98 -5.02 -12.52
CA LEU A 142 3.17 -4.33 -12.01
C LEU A 142 3.30 -4.36 -10.48
N THR A 143 2.18 -4.50 -9.75
CA THR A 143 2.14 -4.28 -8.29
C THR A 143 1.78 -5.52 -7.48
N LYS A 144 1.16 -6.54 -8.08
CA LYS A 144 0.66 -7.71 -7.35
C LYS A 144 1.73 -8.46 -6.55
N ARG A 145 2.96 -8.60 -7.10
CA ARG A 145 4.05 -9.28 -6.38
C ARG A 145 4.57 -8.47 -5.18
N PRO A 146 5.02 -7.21 -5.32
CA PRO A 146 5.43 -6.42 -4.17
C PRO A 146 4.30 -6.23 -3.15
N MET A 147 3.04 -6.19 -3.59
CA MET A 147 1.90 -6.13 -2.68
C MET A 147 1.70 -7.44 -1.90
N ALA A 148 1.88 -8.60 -2.54
CA ALA A 148 1.84 -9.90 -1.87
C ALA A 148 2.93 -10.03 -0.81
N GLU A 149 4.15 -9.57 -1.11
CA GLU A 149 5.24 -9.52 -0.15
C GLU A 149 4.89 -8.67 1.09
N ALA A 150 4.29 -7.49 0.88
CA ALA A 150 3.86 -6.63 1.98
C ALA A 150 2.75 -7.27 2.82
N VAL A 151 1.77 -7.92 2.18
CA VAL A 151 0.66 -8.61 2.87
C VAL A 151 1.17 -9.80 3.68
N VAL A 152 2.06 -10.62 3.13
CA VAL A 152 2.65 -11.78 3.83
C VAL A 152 3.51 -11.29 5.00
N ASP A 153 4.32 -10.26 4.80
CA ASP A 153 5.16 -9.73 5.87
C ASP A 153 4.33 -9.16 7.02
N ARG A 154 3.22 -8.47 6.73
CA ARG A 154 2.26 -8.02 7.73
C ARG A 154 1.62 -9.17 8.51
N PHE A 155 1.33 -10.30 7.85
CA PHE A 155 0.84 -11.48 8.53
C PHE A 155 1.90 -12.07 9.46
N VAL A 156 3.13 -12.24 8.98
CA VAL A 156 4.26 -12.80 9.76
C VAL A 156 4.52 -11.99 11.03
N HIS A 157 4.38 -10.65 10.96
CA HIS A 157 4.60 -9.74 12.08
C HIS A 157 3.29 -9.31 12.79
N SER A 158 2.27 -10.17 12.80
CA SER A 158 1.05 -9.89 13.55
C SER A 158 1.36 -9.75 15.04
N ASP A 159 0.91 -8.65 15.65
CA ASP A 159 1.24 -8.19 17.01
C ASP A 159 0.08 -8.33 18.01
N GLY A 160 -0.98 -9.03 17.59
CA GLY A 160 -2.16 -9.30 18.41
C GLY A 160 -3.19 -10.13 17.65
N TRP A 161 -4.16 -10.70 18.37
CA TRP A 161 -5.19 -11.58 17.81
C TRP A 161 -6.03 -10.90 16.72
N ASN A 162 -6.37 -9.63 16.90
CA ASN A 162 -7.15 -8.90 15.89
C ASN A 162 -6.33 -8.67 14.63
N SER A 163 -5.07 -8.24 14.76
CA SER A 163 -4.18 -8.06 13.61
C SER A 163 -3.93 -9.39 12.89
N ALA A 164 -3.78 -10.51 13.62
CA ALA A 164 -3.60 -11.84 13.01
C ALA A 164 -4.83 -12.24 12.18
N ARG A 165 -6.06 -12.04 12.68
CA ARG A 165 -7.30 -12.31 11.93
C ARG A 165 -7.46 -11.44 10.70
N GLU A 166 -7.20 -10.14 10.85
CA GLU A 166 -7.28 -9.20 9.74
C GLU A 166 -6.24 -9.50 8.65
N ASN A 167 -5.00 -9.81 9.06
CA ASN A 167 -3.94 -10.15 8.13
C ASN A 167 -4.20 -11.49 7.43
N LEU A 168 -4.79 -12.49 8.12
CA LEU A 168 -5.26 -13.72 7.48
C LEU A 168 -6.30 -13.43 6.39
N ASN A 169 -7.26 -12.56 6.64
CA ASN A 169 -8.25 -12.19 5.63
C ASN A 169 -7.58 -11.56 4.40
N ARG A 170 -6.54 -10.75 4.60
CA ARG A 170 -5.76 -10.16 3.48
C ARG A 170 -4.94 -11.21 2.71
N LEU A 171 -4.38 -12.22 3.40
CA LEU A 171 -3.75 -13.35 2.71
C LEU A 171 -4.73 -14.06 1.78
N LYS A 172 -5.97 -14.29 2.23
CA LYS A 172 -7.03 -14.94 1.43
C LYS A 172 -7.45 -14.13 0.19
N GLU A 173 -7.17 -12.84 0.17
CA GLU A 173 -7.44 -11.96 -0.98
C GLU A 173 -6.32 -11.94 -2.03
N LEU A 174 -5.18 -12.60 -1.77
CA LEU A 174 -4.07 -12.66 -2.73
C LEU A 174 -4.39 -13.59 -3.90
N PRO A 175 -4.09 -13.18 -5.16
CA PRO A 175 -4.22 -14.05 -6.32
C PRO A 175 -3.33 -15.30 -6.20
N ALA A 176 -3.74 -16.41 -6.78
CA ALA A 176 -2.99 -17.66 -6.72
C ALA A 176 -1.60 -17.57 -7.39
N ASP A 177 -1.45 -16.71 -8.39
CA ASP A 177 -0.23 -16.57 -9.18
C ASP A 177 0.88 -15.69 -8.57
N VAL A 178 0.64 -15.14 -7.36
CA VAL A 178 1.65 -14.34 -6.64
C VAL A 178 2.43 -15.14 -5.61
N TRP A 179 1.97 -16.34 -5.27
CA TRP A 179 2.53 -17.19 -4.22
C TRP A 179 3.86 -17.84 -4.62
N ALA A 180 4.95 -17.08 -4.45
CA ALA A 180 6.29 -17.67 -4.60
C ALA A 180 6.59 -18.65 -3.45
N PRO A 181 7.45 -19.69 -3.67
CA PRO A 181 7.77 -20.70 -2.64
C PRO A 181 8.22 -20.10 -1.31
N TRP A 182 8.99 -19.02 -1.33
CA TRP A 182 9.48 -18.37 -0.12
C TRP A 182 8.37 -17.60 0.65
N LEU A 183 7.31 -17.12 -0.02
CA LEU A 183 6.13 -16.53 0.64
C LEU A 183 5.32 -17.62 1.36
N VAL A 184 5.14 -18.75 0.72
CA VAL A 184 4.48 -19.94 1.33
C VAL A 184 5.25 -20.38 2.57
N GLU A 185 6.58 -20.48 2.48
CA GLU A 185 7.42 -20.85 3.60
C GLU A 185 7.39 -19.83 4.74
N ALA A 186 7.38 -18.53 4.44
CA ALA A 186 7.25 -17.49 5.44
C ALA A 186 5.93 -17.61 6.22
N VAL A 187 4.80 -17.85 5.53
CA VAL A 187 3.51 -18.08 6.19
C VAL A 187 3.58 -19.36 7.05
N ARG A 188 4.11 -20.47 6.53
CA ARG A 188 4.26 -21.74 7.25
C ARG A 188 5.09 -21.56 8.53
N LEU A 189 6.21 -20.87 8.45
CA LEU A 189 7.06 -20.61 9.60
C LEU A 189 6.32 -19.74 10.65
N ALA A 190 5.59 -18.73 10.22
CA ALA A 190 4.84 -17.85 11.13
C ALA A 190 3.76 -18.62 11.92
N THR A 191 3.13 -19.64 11.33
CA THR A 191 2.14 -20.48 12.05
C THR A 191 2.73 -21.28 13.21
N SER A 192 4.05 -21.47 13.25
CA SER A 192 4.74 -22.18 14.33
C SER A 192 5.60 -21.28 15.23
N SER A 193 5.91 -20.04 14.82
CA SER A 193 6.80 -19.15 15.55
C SER A 193 6.11 -17.92 16.16
N ASN A 194 4.98 -17.47 15.62
CA ASN A 194 4.25 -16.32 16.14
C ASN A 194 3.08 -16.75 17.02
N THR A 195 3.17 -16.45 18.32
CA THR A 195 2.17 -16.86 19.33
C THR A 195 0.79 -16.27 19.05
N GLU A 196 0.71 -15.04 18.51
CA GLU A 196 -0.57 -14.40 18.19
C GLU A 196 -1.30 -15.13 17.05
N ILE A 197 -0.55 -15.59 16.04
CA ILE A 197 -1.08 -16.39 14.94
C ILE A 197 -1.53 -17.78 15.44
N GLN A 198 -0.75 -18.40 16.34
CA GLN A 198 -1.06 -19.74 16.87
C GLN A 198 -2.34 -19.76 17.72
N THR A 199 -2.52 -18.73 18.55
CA THR A 199 -3.55 -18.70 19.59
C THR A 199 -4.80 -17.93 19.22
N ALA A 200 -4.76 -17.06 18.22
CA ALA A 200 -5.95 -16.35 17.72
C ALA A 200 -6.94 -17.36 17.10
N ASP A 201 -8.18 -17.37 17.61
CA ASP A 201 -9.25 -18.16 17.01
C ASP A 201 -9.92 -17.46 15.83
N VAL A 202 -10.51 -18.23 14.92
CA VAL A 202 -11.31 -17.75 13.81
C VAL A 202 -12.71 -18.38 13.92
N GLY A 203 -13.70 -17.57 14.34
CA GLY A 203 -15.09 -18.02 14.37
C GLY A 203 -15.42 -18.93 15.57
N PHE A 204 -15.45 -18.37 16.77
CA PHE A 204 -15.99 -18.98 17.98
C PHE A 204 -15.34 -20.34 18.37
N GLY A 205 -14.01 -20.44 18.26
CA GLY A 205 -13.27 -21.61 18.72
C GLY A 205 -13.27 -22.82 17.76
N GLN A 206 -13.78 -22.65 16.53
CA GLN A 206 -13.82 -23.73 15.54
C GLN A 206 -12.48 -23.98 14.82
N SER A 207 -11.63 -22.97 14.70
CA SER A 207 -10.33 -23.05 14.05
C SER A 207 -9.42 -21.92 14.57
N THR A 208 -8.11 -22.05 14.41
CA THR A 208 -7.15 -20.99 14.69
C THR A 208 -6.69 -20.28 13.41
N VAL A 209 -6.14 -19.07 13.55
CA VAL A 209 -5.53 -18.33 12.44
C VAL A 209 -4.43 -19.18 11.78
N ALA A 210 -3.60 -19.89 12.60
CA ALA A 210 -2.57 -20.78 12.11
C ALA A 210 -3.15 -21.91 11.24
N ALA A 211 -4.21 -22.59 11.71
CA ALA A 211 -4.84 -23.68 10.97
C ALA A 211 -5.43 -23.20 9.64
N GLU A 212 -6.08 -22.04 9.63
CA GLU A 212 -6.65 -21.46 8.41
C GLU A 212 -5.57 -20.98 7.42
N ALA A 213 -4.44 -20.45 7.91
CA ALA A 213 -3.32 -20.06 7.07
C ALA A 213 -2.67 -21.29 6.42
N LEU A 214 -2.50 -22.39 7.16
CA LEU A 214 -1.99 -23.66 6.62
C LEU A 214 -2.94 -24.21 5.55
N LYS A 215 -4.24 -24.25 5.80
CA LYS A 215 -5.24 -24.67 4.77
C LYS A 215 -5.13 -23.84 3.50
N LEU A 216 -4.96 -22.52 3.64
CA LEU A 216 -4.81 -21.60 2.50
C LEU A 216 -3.59 -22.01 1.66
N ILE A 217 -2.39 -22.09 2.25
CA ILE A 217 -1.16 -22.36 1.51
C ILE A 217 -1.10 -23.79 0.96
N ASP A 218 -1.71 -24.78 1.65
CA ASP A 218 -1.77 -26.17 1.18
C ASP A 218 -2.81 -26.35 0.04
N SER A 219 -3.73 -25.41 -0.15
CA SER A 219 -4.70 -25.38 -1.26
C SER A 219 -4.15 -24.71 -2.53
N LEU A 220 -3.00 -24.08 -2.46
CA LEU A 220 -2.40 -23.40 -3.62
C LEU A 220 -1.99 -24.44 -4.67
N PRO A 221 -2.13 -24.12 -5.98
CA PRO A 221 -1.63 -24.98 -7.02
C PRO A 221 -0.12 -25.16 -6.83
N GLY A 222 0.35 -26.40 -6.92
CA GLY A 222 1.78 -26.70 -6.88
C GLY A 222 2.54 -25.94 -7.96
N PRO A 223 3.84 -25.72 -7.78
CA PRO A 223 4.70 -24.99 -8.72
C PRO A 223 4.78 -25.65 -10.09
#